data_1a7d92a36794004b55f58cbc3b15c3ee
#
_entry.id   1a7d92a36794004b55f58cbc3b15c3ee
#
_cell.length_a   1.000
_cell.length_b   1.000
_cell.length_c   1.000
_cell.angle_alpha   90.00
_cell.angle_beta   90.00
_cell.angle_gamma   90.00
#
_symmetry.space_group_name_H-M   'P 1'
#
loop_
_entity.id
_entity.type
_entity.pdbx_description
1 polymer ?
#
loop_
_entity_poly.entity_id
_entity_poly.type
_entity_poly.pdbx_seq_one_letter_code
_entity_poly.pdbx_strand_id
1 'polypeptide(L)'
;MTGFQKTHLIKQLTESHTATQGILENVDLELLVYPEPAWQVRDILWHIAVWDRQVAKSIQAFLAGGEYSIPEFKEDQFNSAALQDGRNHTPEQLLSECDRARSEFQLAVVRVPDDLLRTEFLYPWGDESGDVAQVVKYMIEHDAEHRSEIIAAANG
;
A
#
# COMPACT_ATOMS: atom_id res chain seq x y z
N MET A 1 -13.78 -1.16 -22.43
CA MET A 1 -12.42 -1.34 -22.94
C MET A 1 -11.50 -1.59 -21.76
N THR A 2 -11.13 -2.84 -21.61
CA THR A 2 -10.37 -3.33 -20.46
C THR A 2 -8.95 -2.76 -20.38
N GLY A 3 -8.26 -2.60 -21.53
CA GLY A 3 -6.93 -1.98 -21.55
C GLY A 3 -6.92 -0.55 -21.06
N PHE A 4 -7.96 0.21 -21.36
CA PHE A 4 -8.14 1.57 -20.86
C PHE A 4 -8.33 1.56 -19.34
N GLN A 5 -9.13 0.62 -18.82
CA GLN A 5 -9.37 0.49 -17.39
C GLN A 5 -8.06 0.23 -16.63
N LYS A 6 -7.23 -0.72 -17.11
CA LYS A 6 -5.95 -1.05 -16.48
C LYS A 6 -5.02 0.17 -16.46
N THR A 7 -4.89 0.87 -17.59
CA THR A 7 -4.08 2.09 -17.70
C THR A 7 -4.52 3.14 -16.69
N HIS A 8 -5.83 3.29 -16.50
CA HIS A 8 -6.40 4.24 -15.55
C HIS A 8 -6.05 3.85 -14.11
N LEU A 9 -6.14 2.57 -13.76
CA LEU A 9 -5.78 2.09 -12.42
C LEU A 9 -4.32 2.36 -12.11
N ILE A 10 -3.42 2.10 -13.05
CA ILE A 10 -1.98 2.35 -12.88
C ILE A 10 -1.71 3.85 -12.73
N LYS A 11 -2.38 4.67 -13.52
CA LYS A 11 -2.26 6.12 -13.42
C LYS A 11 -2.68 6.61 -12.03
N GLN A 12 -3.79 6.10 -11.51
CA GLN A 12 -4.26 6.47 -10.17
C GLN A 12 -3.26 6.07 -9.08
N LEU A 13 -2.65 4.90 -9.18
CA LEU A 13 -1.62 4.46 -8.24
C LEU A 13 -0.39 5.37 -8.30
N THR A 14 0.05 5.73 -9.50
CA THR A 14 1.19 6.63 -9.72
C THR A 14 0.90 8.01 -9.12
N GLU A 15 -0.26 8.58 -9.41
CA GLU A 15 -0.65 9.89 -8.91
C GLU A 15 -0.75 9.91 -7.38
N SER A 16 -1.29 8.86 -6.78
CA SER A 16 -1.40 8.75 -5.33
C SER A 16 -0.02 8.68 -4.67
N HIS A 17 0.88 7.87 -5.23
CA HIS A 17 2.25 7.76 -4.71
C HIS A 17 3.02 9.09 -4.84
N THR A 18 2.88 9.76 -5.98
CA THR A 18 3.48 11.08 -6.22
C THR A 18 2.95 12.11 -5.21
N ALA A 19 1.66 12.08 -4.91
CA ALA A 19 1.06 12.97 -3.91
C ALA A 19 1.67 12.74 -2.51
N THR A 20 1.90 11.47 -2.15
CA THR A 20 2.55 11.13 -0.89
C THR A 20 3.99 11.67 -0.86
N GLN A 21 4.74 11.46 -1.93
CA GLN A 21 6.11 11.97 -2.04
C GLN A 21 6.15 13.51 -1.93
N GLY A 22 5.16 14.17 -2.53
CA GLY A 22 5.08 15.64 -2.53
C GLY A 22 4.97 16.23 -1.14
N ILE A 23 4.20 15.62 -0.24
CA ILE A 23 4.07 16.13 1.12
C ILE A 23 5.35 15.93 1.94
N LEU A 24 6.17 14.93 1.58
CA LEU A 24 7.40 14.63 2.32
C LEU A 24 8.49 15.68 2.11
N GLU A 25 8.39 16.53 1.08
CA GLU A 25 9.36 17.59 0.83
C GLU A 25 9.41 18.60 1.96
N ASN A 26 8.32 18.74 2.72
CA ASN A 26 8.18 19.73 3.77
C ASN A 26 7.86 19.14 5.14
N VAL A 27 8.04 17.83 5.31
CA VAL A 27 7.68 17.12 6.55
C VAL A 27 8.86 16.29 7.03
N ASP A 28 9.14 16.36 8.32
CA ASP A 28 10.17 15.54 8.97
C ASP A 28 9.67 14.11 9.10
N LEU A 29 10.46 13.14 8.68
CA LEU A 29 10.13 11.71 8.79
C LEU A 29 9.97 11.27 10.24
N GLU A 30 10.56 11.97 11.19
CA GLU A 30 10.45 11.67 12.62
C GLU A 30 9.29 12.38 13.31
N LEU A 31 8.51 13.18 12.57
CA LEU A 31 7.32 13.83 13.13
C LEU A 31 6.34 12.78 13.64
N LEU A 32 5.89 12.95 14.90
CA LEU A 32 4.92 12.05 15.51
C LEU A 32 3.53 12.34 14.95
N VAL A 33 2.86 11.31 14.43
CA VAL A 33 1.50 11.42 13.87
C VAL A 33 0.48 10.81 14.82
N TYR A 34 0.76 9.60 15.34
CA TYR A 34 -0.10 8.95 16.34
C TYR A 34 0.67 8.91 17.66
N PRO A 35 0.07 9.38 18.77
CA PRO A 35 0.77 9.37 20.08
C PRO A 35 0.75 8.01 20.78
N GLU A 36 -0.29 7.19 20.56
CA GLU A 36 -0.45 5.93 21.28
C GLU A 36 -1.24 4.91 20.45
N PRO A 37 -0.63 3.84 19.93
CA PRO A 37 0.83 3.62 19.96
C PRO A 37 1.56 4.67 19.11
N ALA A 38 2.81 4.95 19.44
CA ALA A 38 3.57 6.01 18.81
C ALA A 38 3.98 5.63 17.38
N TRP A 39 3.49 6.38 16.39
CA TRP A 39 3.87 6.25 14.99
C TRP A 39 4.33 7.60 14.46
N GLN A 40 5.53 7.60 13.88
CA GLN A 40 6.09 8.73 13.14
C GLN A 40 5.67 8.66 11.67
N VAL A 41 5.93 9.73 10.93
CA VAL A 41 5.70 9.76 9.48
C VAL A 41 6.37 8.56 8.79
N ARG A 42 7.63 8.27 9.13
CA ARG A 42 8.36 7.14 8.57
C ARG A 42 7.66 5.80 8.80
N ASP A 43 7.02 5.64 9.94
CA ASP A 43 6.28 4.42 10.27
C ASP A 43 5.05 4.25 9.39
N ILE A 44 4.35 5.34 9.11
CA ILE A 44 3.19 5.34 8.21
C ILE A 44 3.62 4.97 6.79
N LEU A 45 4.73 5.54 6.30
CA LEU A 45 5.23 5.23 4.97
C LEU A 45 5.60 3.76 4.83
N TRP A 46 6.24 3.20 5.85
CA TRP A 46 6.58 1.78 5.88
C TRP A 46 5.32 0.91 5.90
N HIS A 47 4.33 1.31 6.68
CA HIS A 47 3.03 0.65 6.75
C HIS A 47 2.36 0.58 5.37
N ILE A 48 2.36 1.69 4.63
CA ILE A 48 1.83 1.73 3.26
C ILE A 48 2.60 0.74 2.37
N ALA A 49 3.93 0.75 2.44
CA ALA A 49 4.78 -0.13 1.63
C ALA A 49 4.51 -1.61 1.93
N VAL A 50 4.36 -1.96 3.20
CA VAL A 50 4.06 -3.34 3.61
C VAL A 50 2.73 -3.79 2.99
N TRP A 51 1.71 -2.95 3.04
CA TRP A 51 0.40 -3.30 2.47
C TRP A 51 0.42 -3.36 0.94
N ASP A 52 1.17 -2.47 0.27
CA ASP A 52 1.39 -2.57 -1.17
C ASP A 52 1.93 -3.96 -1.55
N ARG A 53 2.91 -4.46 -0.78
CA ARG A 53 3.50 -5.78 -1.02
C ARG A 53 2.53 -6.92 -0.73
N GLN A 54 1.72 -6.81 0.31
CA GLN A 54 0.73 -7.83 0.62
C GLN A 54 -0.32 -7.94 -0.49
N VAL A 55 -0.79 -6.82 -1.00
CA VAL A 55 -1.74 -6.80 -2.12
C VAL A 55 -1.09 -7.39 -3.38
N ALA A 56 0.17 -7.04 -3.66
CA ALA A 56 0.91 -7.61 -4.79
C ALA A 56 0.99 -9.14 -4.67
N LYS A 57 1.24 -9.67 -3.48
CA LYS A 57 1.28 -11.13 -3.26
C LYS A 57 -0.07 -11.79 -3.54
N SER A 58 -1.17 -11.16 -3.13
CA SER A 58 -2.51 -11.70 -3.41
C SER A 58 -2.81 -11.73 -4.91
N ILE A 59 -2.43 -10.69 -5.63
CA ILE A 59 -2.60 -10.64 -7.10
C ILE A 59 -1.73 -11.71 -7.76
N GLN A 60 -0.47 -11.83 -7.35
CA GLN A 60 0.45 -12.83 -7.89
C GLN A 60 -0.05 -14.25 -7.68
N ALA A 61 -0.58 -14.55 -6.49
CA ALA A 61 -1.16 -15.86 -6.20
C ALA A 61 -2.38 -16.13 -7.09
N PHE A 62 -3.25 -15.16 -7.24
CA PHE A 62 -4.40 -15.24 -8.14
C PHE A 62 -3.97 -15.56 -9.58
N LEU A 63 -2.95 -14.88 -10.09
CA LEU A 63 -2.45 -15.12 -11.44
C LEU A 63 -1.80 -16.48 -11.60
N ALA A 64 -1.29 -17.06 -10.52
CA ALA A 64 -0.72 -18.41 -10.51
C ALA A 64 -1.76 -19.50 -10.29
N GLY A 65 -3.05 -19.15 -10.21
CA GLY A 65 -4.14 -20.10 -10.01
C GLY A 65 -4.39 -20.49 -8.56
N GLY A 66 -3.83 -19.75 -7.62
CA GLY A 66 -3.98 -20.00 -6.18
C GLY A 66 -4.56 -18.82 -5.44
N GLU A 67 -4.39 -18.81 -4.14
CA GLU A 67 -4.83 -17.73 -3.25
C GLU A 67 -3.75 -17.41 -2.23
N TYR A 68 -3.69 -16.15 -1.80
CA TYR A 68 -2.83 -15.73 -0.70
C TYR A 68 -3.59 -14.83 0.25
N SER A 69 -3.50 -15.15 1.54
CA SER A 69 -3.88 -14.23 2.61
C SER A 69 -2.88 -14.40 3.76
N ILE A 70 -2.80 -13.39 4.61
CA ILE A 70 -1.91 -13.41 5.77
C ILE A 70 -2.43 -14.46 6.77
N PRO A 71 -1.61 -15.48 7.15
CA PRO A 71 -2.04 -16.50 8.10
C PRO A 71 -2.44 -15.89 9.45
N GLU A 72 -3.57 -16.33 9.99
CA GLU A 72 -4.06 -15.91 11.30
C GLU A 72 -4.03 -14.38 11.48
N PHE A 73 -4.47 -13.66 10.43
CA PHE A 73 -4.35 -12.21 10.38
C PHE A 73 -5.09 -11.52 11.53
N LYS A 74 -4.34 -10.70 12.28
CA LYS A 74 -4.85 -9.75 13.26
C LYS A 74 -4.18 -8.43 12.98
N GLU A 75 -4.95 -7.43 12.61
CA GLU A 75 -4.44 -6.17 12.07
C GLU A 75 -3.41 -5.51 12.98
N ASP A 76 -3.74 -5.33 14.26
CA ASP A 76 -2.84 -4.64 15.19
C ASP A 76 -1.52 -5.38 15.37
N GLN A 77 -1.57 -6.70 15.48
CA GLN A 77 -0.37 -7.52 15.64
C GLN A 77 0.50 -7.49 14.38
N PHE A 78 -0.14 -7.60 13.21
CA PHE A 78 0.56 -7.55 11.94
C PHE A 78 1.26 -6.21 11.74
N ASN A 79 0.53 -5.12 11.95
CA ASN A 79 1.07 -3.76 11.79
C ASN A 79 2.19 -3.49 12.78
N SER A 80 2.08 -3.93 14.04
CA SER A 80 3.12 -3.74 15.04
C SER A 80 4.41 -4.48 14.69
N ALA A 81 4.30 -5.72 14.22
CA ALA A 81 5.46 -6.50 13.81
C ALA A 81 6.17 -5.87 12.60
N ALA A 82 5.38 -5.42 11.61
CA ALA A 82 5.91 -4.75 10.43
C ALA A 82 6.64 -3.46 10.79
N LEU A 83 6.09 -2.70 11.75
CA LEU A 83 6.67 -1.45 12.21
C LEU A 83 8.08 -1.66 12.79
N GLN A 84 8.28 -2.71 13.58
CA GLN A 84 9.59 -3.04 14.16
C GLN A 84 10.62 -3.30 13.06
N ASP A 85 10.23 -4.01 12.01
CA ASP A 85 11.10 -4.27 10.86
C ASP A 85 11.48 -2.97 10.14
N GLY A 86 10.49 -2.10 9.93
CA GLY A 86 10.70 -0.82 9.23
C GLY A 86 11.68 0.10 9.96
N ARG A 87 11.71 0.05 11.28
CA ARG A 87 12.60 0.89 12.11
C ARG A 87 14.08 0.56 11.97
N ASN A 88 14.41 -0.59 11.39
CA ASN A 88 15.78 -0.99 11.13
C ASN A 88 16.36 -0.35 9.86
N HIS A 89 15.57 0.43 9.12
CA HIS A 89 16.00 1.05 7.86
C HIS A 89 16.45 2.49 8.08
N THR A 90 17.47 2.92 7.34
CA THR A 90 17.82 4.35 7.26
C THR A 90 16.70 5.08 6.48
N PRO A 91 16.60 6.43 6.59
CA PRO A 91 15.63 7.17 5.79
C PRO A 91 15.73 6.89 4.28
N GLU A 92 16.94 6.82 3.73
CA GLU A 92 17.14 6.53 2.31
C GLU A 92 16.67 5.13 1.94
N GLN A 93 17.00 4.14 2.78
CA GLN A 93 16.55 2.76 2.57
C GLN A 93 15.03 2.67 2.63
N LEU A 94 14.43 3.34 3.60
CA LEU A 94 12.97 3.34 3.78
C LEU A 94 12.26 3.93 2.55
N LEU A 95 12.70 5.09 2.07
CA LEU A 95 12.09 5.73 0.92
C LEU A 95 12.27 4.88 -0.35
N SER A 96 13.44 4.27 -0.53
CA SER A 96 13.71 3.37 -1.63
C SER A 96 12.79 2.14 -1.59
N GLU A 97 12.58 1.58 -0.41
CA GLU A 97 11.68 0.42 -0.24
C GLU A 97 10.22 0.80 -0.50
N CYS A 98 9.80 2.02 -0.13
CA CYS A 98 8.45 2.50 -0.44
C CYS A 98 8.23 2.60 -1.95
N ASP A 99 9.20 3.14 -2.69
CA ASP A 99 9.12 3.22 -4.15
C ASP A 99 9.09 1.83 -4.78
N ARG A 100 9.92 0.92 -4.26
CA ARG A 100 10.00 -0.45 -4.75
C ARG A 100 8.70 -1.21 -4.51
N ALA A 101 8.11 -1.06 -3.32
CA ALA A 101 6.84 -1.71 -2.98
C ALA A 101 5.70 -1.24 -3.90
N ARG A 102 5.60 0.05 -4.16
CA ARG A 102 4.59 0.59 -5.08
C ARG A 102 4.81 0.07 -6.50
N SER A 103 6.06 -0.03 -6.95
CA SER A 103 6.40 -0.60 -8.27
C SER A 103 6.00 -2.07 -8.35
N GLU A 104 6.23 -2.85 -7.30
CA GLU A 104 5.80 -4.26 -7.24
C GLU A 104 4.29 -4.39 -7.38
N PHE A 105 3.53 -3.54 -6.69
CA PHE A 105 2.08 -3.51 -6.77
C PHE A 105 1.62 -3.15 -8.19
N GLN A 106 2.17 -2.08 -8.75
CA GLN A 106 1.83 -1.65 -10.12
C GLN A 106 2.14 -2.74 -11.14
N LEU A 107 3.28 -3.41 -11.02
CA LEU A 107 3.66 -4.50 -11.92
C LEU A 107 2.69 -5.68 -11.81
N ALA A 108 2.25 -6.01 -10.60
CA ALA A 108 1.25 -7.06 -10.40
C ALA A 108 -0.05 -6.70 -11.14
N VAL A 109 -0.50 -5.45 -11.05
CA VAL A 109 -1.70 -4.98 -11.75
C VAL A 109 -1.49 -5.05 -13.27
N VAL A 110 -0.33 -4.63 -13.78
CA VAL A 110 -0.01 -4.69 -15.21
C VAL A 110 -0.14 -6.11 -15.76
N ARG A 111 0.27 -7.09 -14.96
CA ARG A 111 0.27 -8.50 -15.37
C ARG A 111 -1.10 -9.16 -15.37
N VAL A 112 -2.12 -8.53 -14.81
CA VAL A 112 -3.47 -9.08 -14.83
C VAL A 112 -4.01 -9.01 -16.27
N PRO A 113 -4.36 -10.14 -16.90
CA PRO A 113 -4.99 -10.11 -18.23
C PRO A 113 -6.30 -9.33 -18.20
N ASP A 114 -6.62 -8.68 -19.31
CA ASP A 114 -7.82 -7.84 -19.42
C ASP A 114 -9.10 -8.60 -19.08
N ASP A 115 -9.19 -9.88 -19.47
CA ASP A 115 -10.35 -10.72 -19.19
C ASP A 115 -10.47 -11.14 -17.73
N LEU A 116 -9.43 -10.92 -16.91
CA LEU A 116 -9.45 -11.22 -15.47
C LEU A 116 -9.61 -9.99 -14.58
N LEU A 117 -9.68 -8.78 -15.15
CA LEU A 117 -9.77 -7.55 -14.36
C LEU A 117 -11.02 -7.48 -13.49
N ARG A 118 -12.09 -8.17 -13.84
CA ARG A 118 -13.35 -8.20 -13.08
C ARG A 118 -13.55 -9.49 -12.29
N THR A 119 -12.58 -10.40 -12.34
CA THR A 119 -12.66 -11.64 -11.59
C THR A 119 -12.26 -11.40 -10.14
N GLU A 120 -13.05 -11.94 -9.23
CA GLU A 120 -12.76 -11.81 -7.79
C GLU A 120 -11.60 -12.71 -7.38
N PHE A 121 -10.77 -12.21 -6.48
CA PHE A 121 -9.72 -12.98 -5.83
C PHE A 121 -9.66 -12.64 -4.35
N LEU A 122 -9.05 -13.53 -3.56
CA LEU A 122 -8.94 -13.36 -2.12
C LEU A 122 -7.93 -12.24 -1.80
N TYR A 123 -8.35 -11.28 -0.97
CA TYR A 123 -7.51 -10.17 -0.52
C TYR A 123 -6.61 -10.61 0.65
N PRO A 124 -5.49 -9.89 0.90
CA PRO A 124 -4.50 -10.36 1.89
C PRO A 124 -5.03 -10.43 3.32
N TRP A 125 -6.07 -9.68 3.66
CA TRP A 125 -6.66 -9.73 5.02
C TRP A 125 -7.57 -10.93 5.25
N GLY A 126 -7.89 -11.72 4.23
CA GLY A 126 -8.41 -13.08 4.36
C GLY A 126 -9.91 -13.25 4.50
N ASP A 127 -10.65 -12.21 4.82
CA ASP A 127 -12.10 -12.27 5.02
C ASP A 127 -12.90 -11.54 3.93
N GLU A 128 -12.23 -11.14 2.86
CA GLU A 128 -12.85 -10.40 1.77
C GLU A 128 -12.24 -10.82 0.44
N SER A 129 -13.07 -10.85 -0.60
CA SER A 129 -12.65 -11.03 -1.99
C SER A 129 -13.25 -9.92 -2.83
N GLY A 130 -12.59 -9.59 -3.91
CA GLY A 130 -13.05 -8.60 -4.87
C GLY A 130 -12.12 -8.57 -6.07
N ASP A 131 -12.37 -7.66 -7.01
CA ASP A 131 -11.55 -7.54 -8.20
C ASP A 131 -10.37 -6.58 -8.01
N VAL A 132 -9.54 -6.48 -9.04
CA VAL A 132 -8.35 -5.61 -9.02
C VAL A 132 -8.73 -4.14 -8.85
N ALA A 133 -9.78 -3.67 -9.52
CA ALA A 133 -10.20 -2.27 -9.43
C ALA A 133 -10.57 -1.88 -8.00
N GLN A 134 -11.28 -2.78 -7.29
CA GLN A 134 -11.68 -2.52 -5.92
C GLN A 134 -10.50 -2.45 -4.96
N VAL A 135 -9.53 -3.35 -5.08
CA VAL A 135 -8.37 -3.32 -4.18
C VAL A 135 -7.47 -2.11 -4.47
N VAL A 136 -7.34 -1.70 -5.72
CA VAL A 136 -6.63 -0.46 -6.09
C VAL A 136 -7.31 0.74 -5.44
N LYS A 137 -8.64 0.81 -5.51
CA LYS A 137 -9.41 1.88 -4.86
C LYS A 137 -9.17 1.91 -3.35
N TYR A 138 -9.20 0.76 -2.69
CA TYR A 138 -8.93 0.67 -1.26
C TYR A 138 -7.53 1.22 -0.92
N MET A 139 -6.52 0.86 -1.71
CA MET A 139 -5.16 1.29 -1.46
C MET A 139 -4.97 2.79 -1.69
N ILE A 140 -5.65 3.37 -2.67
CA ILE A 140 -5.62 4.81 -2.94
C ILE A 140 -6.32 5.57 -1.81
N GLU A 141 -7.44 5.08 -1.32
CA GLU A 141 -8.16 5.67 -0.17
C GLU A 141 -7.30 5.58 1.10
N HIS A 142 -6.59 4.49 1.30
CA HIS A 142 -5.67 4.27 2.40
C HIS A 142 -4.53 5.29 2.36
N ASP A 143 -3.92 5.49 1.19
CA ASP A 143 -2.88 6.51 0.98
C ASP A 143 -3.40 7.90 1.34
N ALA A 144 -4.59 8.26 0.83
CA ALA A 144 -5.18 9.58 1.02
C ALA A 144 -5.51 9.86 2.49
N GLU A 145 -6.00 8.86 3.20
CA GLU A 145 -6.29 8.97 4.63
C GLU A 145 -5.02 9.25 5.42
N HIS A 146 -3.96 8.50 5.17
CA HIS A 146 -2.68 8.70 5.84
C HIS A 146 -2.03 10.04 5.48
N ARG A 147 -2.14 10.49 4.23
CA ARG A 147 -1.67 11.83 3.85
C ARG A 147 -2.37 12.92 4.66
N SER A 148 -3.69 12.81 4.82
CA SER A 148 -4.45 13.77 5.63
C SER A 148 -3.96 13.81 7.07
N GLU A 149 -3.68 12.65 7.64
CA GLU A 149 -3.19 12.53 9.02
C GLU A 149 -1.81 13.16 9.18
N ILE A 150 -0.92 12.93 8.22
CA ILE A 150 0.43 13.51 8.21
C ILE A 150 0.34 15.04 8.11
N ILE A 151 -0.49 15.55 7.20
CA ILE A 151 -0.67 16.98 7.02
C ILE A 151 -1.24 17.62 8.29
N ALA A 152 -2.22 17.00 8.92
CA ALA A 152 -2.81 17.49 10.17
C ALA A 152 -1.75 17.55 11.29
N ALA A 153 -0.91 16.53 11.41
CA ALA A 153 0.16 16.51 12.41
C ALA A 153 1.20 17.59 12.13
N ALA A 154 1.53 17.84 10.87
CA ALA A 154 2.49 18.87 10.49
C ALA A 154 1.99 20.29 10.76
N ASN A 155 0.67 20.49 10.73
CA ASN A 155 0.04 21.79 10.97
C ASN A 155 -0.44 21.99 12.41
N GLY A 156 -0.34 20.98 13.21
CA GLY A 156 -0.75 20.99 14.63
C GLY A 156 0.35 21.39 15.62
#